data_e52242d02926ed7d5a46c71577322525
#
_entry.id   e52242d02926ed7d5a46c71577322525
#
_cell.length_a   1.000
_cell.length_b   1.000
_cell.length_c   1.000
_cell.angle_alpha   90.00
_cell.angle_beta   90.00
_cell.angle_gamma   90.00
#
_symmetry.space_group_name_H-M   'P 1'
#
loop_
_entity.id
_entity.type
_entity.pdbx_description
1 polymer ?
#
loop_
_entity_poly.entity_id
_entity_poly.type
_entity_poly.pdbx_seq_one_letter_code
_entity_poly.pdbx_strand_id
1 'polypeptide(L)'
;MEKSKFRFKIPQYIRWIGWVLLVQFLLINISAAFYAYKLTHVYDDPKLRTAQSSKNIFEKTWRLFTGPRQPRSVITERPTFPYDTVNLKTRKGIDIEAWYSKTDSASRGTVILFHGITANKGMLLNEAYEFRYLGYNVMLVDFRAHGNSGGQTTTIGIRESEEVKMAYDYAIEKGEKNIFLWGSSMGAVVVAKAIDDYELKPSGVMLEMPFGSLQSHLQARARALGFQGFPEKPFGFFVTWWMGIEKGFNGFKHQTSLYAKKVNCPVLMQWGALDNYVLKSETDKIYNGIASTNKKLVVYDRAGHESLLLNDPVKWRIEAERFLSANSK
;
A
#
# COMPACT_ATOMS: atom_id res chain seq x y z
N MET A 1 -27.56 -36.48 53.15
CA MET A 1 -27.29 -36.66 51.68
C MET A 1 -26.02 -35.90 51.35
N GLU A 2 -24.90 -36.60 51.27
CA GLU A 2 -23.58 -36.04 50.96
C GLU A 2 -23.45 -35.86 49.46
N LYS A 3 -23.31 -34.60 48.99
CA LYS A 3 -23.09 -34.31 47.58
C LYS A 3 -21.64 -34.66 47.24
N SER A 4 -21.44 -35.83 46.65
CA SER A 4 -20.17 -36.23 46.04
C SER A 4 -19.78 -35.19 44.98
N LYS A 5 -18.73 -34.34 45.27
CA LYS A 5 -18.13 -33.44 44.32
C LYS A 5 -17.25 -34.29 43.38
N PHE A 6 -17.76 -34.61 42.21
CA PHE A 6 -16.98 -35.22 41.12
C PHE A 6 -15.86 -34.24 40.74
N ARG A 7 -14.64 -34.40 41.26
CA ARG A 7 -13.45 -33.68 40.80
C ARG A 7 -12.90 -34.40 39.59
N PHE A 8 -13.17 -33.88 38.40
CA PHE A 8 -12.53 -34.33 37.18
C PHE A 8 -11.02 -34.03 37.28
N LYS A 9 -10.22 -35.05 37.48
CA LYS A 9 -8.74 -34.94 37.45
C LYS A 9 -8.29 -34.98 35.98
N ILE A 10 -7.92 -33.82 35.41
CA ILE A 10 -7.36 -33.75 34.08
C ILE A 10 -6.06 -34.56 34.06
N PRO A 11 -5.89 -35.55 33.15
CA PRO A 11 -4.68 -36.34 33.01
C PRO A 11 -3.43 -35.48 32.83
N GLN A 12 -2.30 -35.88 33.37
CA GLN A 12 -1.07 -35.11 33.37
C GLN A 12 -0.59 -34.76 31.96
N TYR A 13 -0.72 -35.68 30.98
CA TYR A 13 -0.34 -35.45 29.60
C TYR A 13 -1.20 -34.36 28.93
N ILE A 14 -2.50 -34.25 29.25
CA ILE A 14 -3.37 -33.18 28.76
C ILE A 14 -2.89 -31.81 29.29
N ARG A 15 -2.48 -31.75 30.55
CA ARG A 15 -1.90 -30.53 31.14
C ARG A 15 -0.61 -30.13 30.45
N TRP A 16 0.28 -31.09 30.14
CA TRP A 16 1.50 -30.83 29.37
C TRP A 16 1.22 -30.32 27.95
N ILE A 17 0.26 -30.94 27.24
CA ILE A 17 -0.21 -30.46 25.93
C ILE A 17 -0.72 -29.02 26.04
N GLY A 18 -1.54 -28.74 27.07
CA GLY A 18 -2.05 -27.40 27.34
C GLY A 18 -0.92 -26.36 27.54
N TRP A 19 0.11 -26.71 28.32
CA TRP A 19 1.28 -25.83 28.50
C TRP A 19 2.06 -25.61 27.21
N VAL A 20 2.30 -26.64 26.40
CA VAL A 20 2.97 -26.52 25.12
C VAL A 20 2.20 -25.60 24.17
N LEU A 21 0.89 -25.78 24.06
CA LEU A 21 0.04 -24.92 23.23
C LEU A 21 0.02 -23.47 23.73
N LEU A 22 -0.01 -23.26 25.05
CA LEU A 22 0.06 -21.92 25.64
C LEU A 22 1.39 -21.24 25.31
N VAL A 23 2.51 -21.93 25.47
CA VAL A 23 3.84 -21.39 25.15
C VAL A 23 3.95 -21.05 23.67
N GLN A 24 3.47 -21.93 22.77
CA GLN A 24 3.43 -21.66 21.33
C GLN A 24 2.56 -20.43 21.00
N PHE A 25 1.38 -20.34 21.60
CA PHE A 25 0.50 -19.18 21.44
C PHE A 25 1.17 -17.88 21.88
N LEU A 26 1.85 -17.87 23.03
CA LEU A 26 2.59 -16.71 23.53
C LEU A 26 3.74 -16.32 22.58
N LEU A 27 4.52 -17.29 22.11
CA LEU A 27 5.63 -17.04 21.17
C LEU A 27 5.13 -16.45 19.84
N ILE A 28 4.03 -16.97 19.28
CA ILE A 28 3.41 -16.44 18.07
C ILE A 28 2.96 -14.98 18.28
N ASN A 29 2.31 -14.68 19.41
CA ASN A 29 1.87 -13.32 19.72
C ASN A 29 3.03 -12.35 19.90
N ILE A 30 4.08 -12.74 20.63
CA ILE A 30 5.28 -11.92 20.80
C ILE A 30 5.93 -11.66 19.43
N SER A 31 6.08 -12.70 18.62
CA SER A 31 6.61 -12.58 17.26
C SER A 31 5.77 -11.61 16.41
N ALA A 32 4.45 -11.78 16.41
CA ALA A 32 3.53 -10.93 15.64
C ALA A 32 3.55 -9.46 16.08
N ALA A 33 3.71 -9.19 17.38
CA ALA A 33 3.86 -7.84 17.90
C ALA A 33 5.16 -7.19 17.38
N PHE A 34 6.30 -7.90 17.42
CA PHE A 34 7.52 -7.39 16.83
C PHE A 34 7.42 -7.14 15.33
N TYR A 35 6.76 -8.04 14.58
CA TYR A 35 6.49 -7.83 13.16
C TYR A 35 5.64 -6.60 12.92
N ALA A 36 4.53 -6.44 13.64
CA ALA A 36 3.64 -5.29 13.55
C ALA A 36 4.40 -3.98 13.79
N TYR A 37 5.20 -3.94 14.85
CA TYR A 37 6.03 -2.78 15.17
C TYR A 37 7.02 -2.46 14.03
N LYS A 38 7.82 -3.44 13.58
CA LYS A 38 8.85 -3.23 12.58
C LYS A 38 8.31 -2.94 11.17
N LEU A 39 7.14 -3.47 10.82
CA LEU A 39 6.49 -3.19 9.54
C LEU A 39 5.92 -1.77 9.47
N THR A 40 5.53 -1.22 10.61
CA THR A 40 4.95 0.12 10.68
C THR A 40 5.98 1.20 11.01
N HIS A 41 7.19 0.83 11.45
CA HIS A 41 8.26 1.78 11.73
C HIS A 41 9.31 1.76 10.63
N VAL A 42 9.64 2.95 10.16
CA VAL A 42 10.67 3.19 9.14
C VAL A 42 11.91 3.75 9.82
N TYR A 43 13.05 3.18 9.48
CA TYR A 43 14.33 3.49 10.10
C TYR A 43 15.22 4.29 9.13
N ASP A 44 15.74 5.40 9.61
CA ASP A 44 16.67 6.25 8.85
C ASP A 44 18.12 5.82 9.10
N ASP A 45 18.39 4.55 8.85
CA ASP A 45 19.70 3.92 9.04
C ASP A 45 20.30 3.48 7.70
N PRO A 46 21.37 4.16 7.22
CA PRO A 46 22.04 3.80 5.97
C PRO A 46 22.51 2.34 5.92
N LYS A 47 22.89 1.77 7.07
CA LYS A 47 23.37 0.37 7.14
C LYS A 47 22.29 -0.65 6.78
N LEU A 48 21.02 -0.31 7.01
CA LEU A 48 19.91 -1.19 6.62
C LEU A 48 19.72 -1.27 5.10
N ARG A 49 20.19 -0.28 4.36
CA ARG A 49 20.10 -0.21 2.88
C ARG A 49 21.13 -1.08 2.20
N THR A 50 22.30 -1.24 2.84
CA THR A 50 23.45 -2.01 2.34
C THR A 50 23.59 -3.37 3.02
N ALA A 51 22.70 -3.71 3.95
CA ALA A 51 22.77 -4.96 4.71
C ALA A 51 22.58 -6.14 3.76
N GLN A 52 23.71 -6.70 3.30
CA GLN A 52 23.77 -8.04 2.73
C GLN A 52 23.19 -9.02 3.76
N SER A 53 22.60 -10.12 3.26
CA SER A 53 22.05 -11.17 4.12
C SER A 53 23.06 -11.54 5.20
N SER A 54 22.68 -11.32 6.46
CA SER A 54 23.53 -11.74 7.59
C SER A 54 23.95 -13.19 7.42
N LYS A 55 25.27 -13.46 7.59
CA LYS A 55 25.82 -14.81 7.58
C LYS A 55 25.58 -15.55 8.91
N ASN A 56 25.25 -14.80 9.97
CA ASN A 56 25.06 -15.35 11.31
C ASN A 56 23.68 -15.99 11.47
N ILE A 57 23.65 -17.28 11.84
CA ILE A 57 22.40 -18.03 12.00
C ILE A 57 21.51 -17.44 13.12
N PHE A 58 22.09 -16.89 14.19
CA PHE A 58 21.33 -16.28 15.27
C PHE A 58 20.60 -15.01 14.79
N GLU A 59 21.28 -14.19 14.00
CA GLU A 59 20.65 -12.98 13.42
C GLU A 59 19.55 -13.33 12.44
N LYS A 60 19.76 -14.35 11.59
CA LYS A 60 18.73 -14.85 10.66
C LYS A 60 17.50 -15.33 11.44
N THR A 61 17.71 -16.15 12.46
CA THR A 61 16.63 -16.68 13.31
C THR A 61 15.91 -15.54 14.05
N TRP A 62 16.66 -14.57 14.58
CA TRP A 62 16.10 -13.41 15.23
C TRP A 62 15.27 -12.53 14.27
N ARG A 63 15.76 -12.29 13.07
CA ARG A 63 15.03 -11.57 12.02
C ARG A 63 13.77 -12.32 11.55
N LEU A 64 13.87 -13.65 11.46
CA LEU A 64 12.73 -14.49 11.15
C LEU A 64 11.66 -14.39 12.26
N PHE A 65 12.05 -14.41 13.51
CA PHE A 65 11.15 -14.31 14.65
C PHE A 65 10.55 -12.91 14.83
N THR A 66 11.33 -11.84 14.61
CA THR A 66 10.91 -10.47 14.92
C THR A 66 10.58 -9.61 13.70
N GLY A 67 10.77 -10.14 12.51
CA GLY A 67 10.62 -9.39 11.26
C GLY A 67 11.81 -8.48 10.90
N PRO A 68 11.96 -8.11 9.63
CA PRO A 68 13.00 -7.20 9.17
C PRO A 68 12.64 -5.75 9.56
N ARG A 69 13.66 -4.94 9.82
CA ARG A 69 13.51 -3.48 9.91
C ARG A 69 13.27 -2.92 8.50
N GLN A 70 12.40 -1.92 8.38
CA GLN A 70 12.12 -1.24 7.11
C GLN A 70 13.01 0.00 6.99
N PRO A 71 13.99 0.03 6.05
CA PRO A 71 14.73 1.26 5.82
C PRO A 71 13.85 2.31 5.14
N ARG A 72 14.09 3.59 5.43
CA ARG A 72 13.48 4.68 4.66
C ARG A 72 13.93 4.60 3.22
N SER A 73 13.00 4.68 2.28
CA SER A 73 13.33 4.77 0.86
C SER A 73 14.02 6.10 0.56
N VAL A 74 15.12 6.05 -0.19
CA VAL A 74 15.89 7.24 -0.57
C VAL A 74 15.58 7.59 -2.01
N ILE A 75 15.43 8.88 -2.25
CA ILE A 75 15.29 9.40 -3.61
C ILE A 75 16.66 9.37 -4.27
N THR A 76 16.82 8.52 -5.28
CA THR A 76 18.05 8.39 -6.07
C THR A 76 17.99 9.18 -7.37
N GLU A 77 16.79 9.41 -7.87
CA GLU A 77 16.56 10.10 -9.15
C GLU A 77 15.60 11.28 -8.93
N ARG A 78 15.81 12.33 -9.72
CA ARG A 78 14.97 13.53 -9.73
C ARG A 78 14.44 13.78 -11.13
N PRO A 79 13.30 14.50 -11.28
CA PRO A 79 12.82 14.87 -12.61
C PRO A 79 13.87 15.66 -13.39
N THR A 80 13.98 15.38 -14.68
CA THR A 80 14.78 16.20 -15.63
C THR A 80 13.97 17.36 -16.22
N PHE A 81 12.65 17.34 -16.04
CA PHE A 81 11.76 18.46 -16.36
C PHE A 81 11.66 19.45 -15.19
N PRO A 82 11.33 20.71 -15.44
CA PRO A 82 11.12 21.71 -14.38
C PRO A 82 10.01 21.27 -13.41
N TYR A 83 10.24 21.44 -12.12
CA TYR A 83 9.26 21.13 -11.09
C TYR A 83 9.43 22.02 -9.87
N ASP A 84 8.33 22.21 -9.14
CA ASP A 84 8.31 22.87 -7.85
C ASP A 84 8.27 21.81 -6.73
N THR A 85 9.03 22.03 -5.66
CA THR A 85 8.88 21.25 -4.44
C THR A 85 7.74 21.83 -3.61
N VAL A 86 6.73 21.03 -3.37
CA VAL A 86 5.55 21.38 -2.57
C VAL A 86 5.64 20.74 -1.21
N ASN A 87 5.52 21.56 -0.17
CA ASN A 87 5.49 21.08 1.21
C ASN A 87 4.07 21.25 1.78
N LEU A 88 3.45 20.13 2.10
CA LEU A 88 2.14 20.05 2.73
C LEU A 88 2.30 19.62 4.19
N LYS A 89 1.30 19.86 5.03
CA LYS A 89 1.37 19.47 6.44
C LYS A 89 0.10 18.78 6.88
N THR A 90 0.22 17.55 7.38
CA THR A 90 -0.92 16.80 7.93
C THR A 90 -1.50 17.49 9.16
N ARG A 91 -2.72 17.13 9.55
CA ARG A 91 -3.37 17.63 10.77
C ARG A 91 -2.54 17.39 12.04
N LYS A 92 -1.68 16.37 12.05
CA LYS A 92 -0.76 16.05 13.14
C LYS A 92 0.61 16.69 13.01
N GLY A 93 0.79 17.61 12.05
CA GLY A 93 2.03 18.36 11.85
C GLY A 93 3.15 17.58 11.14
N ILE A 94 2.84 16.45 10.47
CA ILE A 94 3.83 15.71 9.66
C ILE A 94 3.99 16.46 8.34
N ASP A 95 5.23 16.79 7.97
CA ASP A 95 5.56 17.41 6.70
C ASP A 95 5.51 16.36 5.58
N ILE A 96 4.84 16.70 4.48
CA ILE A 96 4.67 15.86 3.29
C ILE A 96 5.24 16.60 2.10
N GLU A 97 6.23 16.00 1.45
CA GLU A 97 6.89 16.57 0.28
C GLU A 97 6.31 15.97 -0.99
N ALA A 98 6.02 16.84 -1.95
CA ALA A 98 5.63 16.44 -3.30
C ALA A 98 6.43 17.24 -4.35
N TRP A 99 6.50 16.70 -5.57
CA TRP A 99 6.97 17.42 -6.74
C TRP A 99 5.79 17.73 -7.64
N TYR A 100 5.63 19.00 -7.99
CA TYR A 100 4.59 19.44 -8.92
C TYR A 100 5.23 20.01 -10.18
N SER A 101 4.76 19.59 -11.33
CA SER A 101 5.27 20.05 -12.62
C SER A 101 4.16 20.31 -13.61
N LYS A 102 4.21 21.48 -14.22
CA LYS A 102 3.34 21.83 -15.35
C LYS A 102 3.91 21.33 -16.66
N THR A 103 3.05 20.99 -17.59
CA THR A 103 3.48 20.72 -18.96
C THR A 103 3.94 22.00 -19.64
N ASP A 104 4.72 21.87 -20.71
CA ASP A 104 5.24 23.01 -21.49
C ASP A 104 4.18 23.60 -22.45
N SER A 105 3.03 22.95 -22.58
CA SER A 105 1.89 23.34 -23.41
C SER A 105 0.61 23.53 -22.58
N ALA A 106 -0.48 23.91 -23.22
CA ALA A 106 -1.79 23.96 -22.55
C ALA A 106 -2.12 22.57 -21.97
N SER A 107 -2.30 22.52 -20.65
CA SER A 107 -2.54 21.26 -19.94
C SER A 107 -3.93 20.72 -20.22
N ARG A 108 -4.05 19.41 -20.43
CA ARG A 108 -5.30 18.67 -20.54
C ARG A 108 -5.92 18.33 -19.17
N GLY A 109 -5.14 18.50 -18.11
CA GLY A 109 -5.51 18.18 -16.73
C GLY A 109 -4.28 17.89 -15.88
N THR A 110 -4.50 17.35 -14.70
CA THR A 110 -3.43 17.02 -13.72
C THR A 110 -3.57 15.59 -13.26
N VAL A 111 -2.47 14.82 -13.28
CA VAL A 111 -2.40 13.49 -12.69
C VAL A 111 -1.58 13.58 -11.40
N ILE A 112 -2.18 13.15 -10.28
CA ILE A 112 -1.50 13.05 -8.99
C ILE A 112 -1.13 11.59 -8.75
N LEU A 113 0.18 11.32 -8.52
CA LEU A 113 0.77 9.99 -8.46
C LEU A 113 1.14 9.61 -7.02
N PHE A 114 0.76 8.38 -6.63
CA PHE A 114 0.96 7.84 -5.29
C PHE A 114 1.67 6.48 -5.36
N HIS A 115 2.83 6.40 -4.71
CA HIS A 115 3.71 5.23 -4.74
C HIS A 115 3.23 4.06 -3.85
N GLY A 116 3.79 2.88 -4.08
CA GLY A 116 3.60 1.70 -3.25
C GLY A 116 4.37 1.77 -1.92
N ILE A 117 4.16 0.74 -1.06
CA ILE A 117 4.91 0.63 0.19
C ILE A 117 6.41 0.48 -0.09
N THR A 118 7.26 1.04 0.77
CA THR A 118 8.74 1.06 0.65
C THR A 118 9.30 1.81 -0.57
N ALA A 119 8.45 2.38 -1.40
CA ALA A 119 8.83 3.23 -2.53
C ALA A 119 8.89 4.73 -2.13
N ASN A 120 9.13 5.60 -3.09
CA ASN A 120 9.06 7.05 -2.95
C ASN A 120 8.66 7.68 -4.29
N LYS A 121 8.41 8.98 -4.29
CA LYS A 121 7.99 9.71 -5.50
C LYS A 121 9.00 9.66 -6.64
N GLY A 122 10.31 9.53 -6.36
CA GLY A 122 11.33 9.38 -7.39
C GLY A 122 11.20 8.07 -8.19
N MET A 123 10.58 7.04 -7.63
CA MET A 123 10.34 5.77 -8.33
C MET A 123 9.14 5.84 -9.30
N LEU A 124 8.41 6.95 -9.33
CA LEU A 124 7.26 7.19 -10.22
C LEU A 124 7.62 8.05 -11.44
N LEU A 125 8.90 8.31 -11.67
CA LEU A 125 9.33 9.21 -12.74
C LEU A 125 8.97 8.70 -14.14
N ASN A 126 9.01 7.39 -14.37
CA ASN A 126 8.63 6.82 -15.66
C ASN A 126 7.15 7.11 -15.98
N GLU A 127 6.26 6.87 -15.04
CA GLU A 127 4.83 7.18 -15.16
C GLU A 127 4.61 8.69 -15.29
N ALA A 128 5.36 9.50 -14.56
CA ALA A 128 5.27 10.97 -14.68
C ALA A 128 5.72 11.48 -16.04
N TYR A 129 6.78 10.91 -16.63
CA TYR A 129 7.22 11.24 -17.99
C TYR A 129 6.13 10.90 -19.01
N GLU A 130 5.50 9.74 -18.89
CA GLU A 130 4.41 9.35 -19.79
C GLU A 130 3.20 10.27 -19.67
N PHE A 131 2.76 10.62 -18.46
CA PHE A 131 1.63 11.55 -18.29
C PHE A 131 1.94 12.94 -18.82
N ARG A 132 3.18 13.44 -18.64
CA ARG A 132 3.61 14.69 -19.25
C ARG A 132 3.64 14.62 -20.77
N TYR A 133 4.13 13.52 -21.33
CA TYR A 133 4.10 13.27 -22.78
C TYR A 133 2.67 13.29 -23.33
N LEU A 134 1.70 12.78 -22.57
CA LEU A 134 0.27 12.83 -22.90
C LEU A 134 -0.37 14.22 -22.68
N GLY A 135 0.40 15.22 -22.22
CA GLY A 135 -0.05 16.61 -22.06
C GLY A 135 -0.72 16.91 -20.71
N TYR A 136 -0.40 16.17 -19.67
CA TYR A 136 -0.94 16.40 -18.31
C TYR A 136 0.13 16.99 -17.38
N ASN A 137 -0.28 17.91 -16.51
CA ASN A 137 0.51 18.28 -15.34
C ASN A 137 0.66 17.06 -14.43
N VAL A 138 1.74 16.97 -13.68
CA VAL A 138 1.95 15.85 -12.76
C VAL A 138 2.29 16.34 -11.35
N MET A 139 1.78 15.61 -10.34
CA MET A 139 2.17 15.80 -8.96
C MET A 139 2.54 14.44 -8.36
N LEU A 140 3.79 14.28 -7.92
CA LEU A 140 4.31 13.05 -7.34
C LEU A 140 4.45 13.27 -5.83
N VAL A 141 3.81 12.43 -5.02
CA VAL A 141 3.71 12.63 -3.57
C VAL A 141 4.47 11.54 -2.82
N ASP A 142 5.32 11.94 -1.86
CA ASP A 142 5.84 11.01 -0.85
C ASP A 142 4.83 10.86 0.29
N PHE A 143 4.41 9.65 0.58
CA PHE A 143 3.64 9.37 1.79
C PHE A 143 4.49 9.58 3.05
N ARG A 144 3.82 9.79 4.22
CA ARG A 144 4.50 9.82 5.53
C ARG A 144 5.50 8.68 5.68
N ALA A 145 6.63 8.94 6.32
CA ALA A 145 7.71 7.98 6.55
C ALA A 145 8.40 7.44 5.27
N HIS A 146 8.11 7.99 4.09
CA HIS A 146 8.77 7.61 2.83
C HIS A 146 9.46 8.82 2.20
N GLY A 147 10.48 8.55 1.37
CA GLY A 147 11.22 9.59 0.66
C GLY A 147 11.66 10.74 1.57
N ASN A 148 11.34 11.96 1.16
CA ASN A 148 11.66 13.18 1.91
C ASN A 148 10.54 13.61 2.88
N SER A 149 9.39 12.93 2.89
CA SER A 149 8.31 13.24 3.82
C SER A 149 8.67 12.89 5.25
N GLY A 150 8.13 13.65 6.19
CA GLY A 150 8.35 13.50 7.63
C GLY A 150 7.70 12.23 8.22
N GLY A 151 7.87 12.09 9.53
CA GLY A 151 7.37 10.95 10.28
C GLY A 151 8.28 9.73 10.21
N GLN A 152 8.03 8.76 11.08
CA GLN A 152 8.77 7.49 11.17
C GLN A 152 7.84 6.28 11.14
N THR A 153 6.53 6.50 10.96
CA THR A 153 5.55 5.42 10.98
C THR A 153 4.61 5.50 9.79
N THR A 154 4.37 4.34 9.17
CA THR A 154 3.33 4.12 8.18
C THR A 154 2.22 3.25 8.77
N THR A 155 1.02 3.39 8.26
CA THR A 155 -0.12 2.54 8.60
C THR A 155 -0.57 1.68 7.42
N ILE A 156 0.28 1.58 6.40
CA ILE A 156 0.06 0.77 5.19
C ILE A 156 -1.28 1.15 4.52
N GLY A 157 -1.51 2.46 4.39
CA GLY A 157 -2.65 3.01 3.64
C GLY A 157 -3.84 3.47 4.48
N ILE A 158 -3.84 3.28 5.82
CA ILE A 158 -4.99 3.66 6.66
C ILE A 158 -5.03 5.18 6.90
N ARG A 159 -3.93 5.77 7.36
CA ARG A 159 -3.84 7.21 7.63
C ARG A 159 -3.31 8.00 6.44
N GLU A 160 -2.67 7.31 5.50
CA GLU A 160 -2.10 7.88 4.29
C GLU A 160 -3.17 8.43 3.32
N SER A 161 -4.47 8.13 3.54
CA SER A 161 -5.58 8.76 2.81
C SER A 161 -5.63 10.28 2.99
N GLU A 162 -5.10 10.80 4.12
CA GLU A 162 -4.98 12.23 4.37
C GLU A 162 -4.06 12.92 3.36
N GLU A 163 -2.92 12.29 2.99
CA GLU A 163 -1.98 12.84 2.00
C GLU A 163 -2.59 12.90 0.60
N VAL A 164 -3.42 11.93 0.23
CA VAL A 164 -4.16 11.98 -1.04
C VAL A 164 -5.12 13.16 -1.05
N LYS A 165 -5.87 13.35 0.05
CA LYS A 165 -6.76 14.52 0.18
C LYS A 165 -5.99 15.82 0.07
N MET A 166 -4.88 15.96 0.79
CA MET A 166 -4.07 17.18 0.80
C MET A 166 -3.52 17.51 -0.59
N ALA A 167 -3.03 16.52 -1.33
CA ALA A 167 -2.54 16.70 -2.69
C ALA A 167 -3.66 17.08 -3.65
N TYR A 168 -4.84 16.47 -3.49
CA TYR A 168 -6.03 16.79 -4.27
C TYR A 168 -6.52 18.22 -4.01
N ASP A 169 -6.62 18.63 -2.74
CA ASP A 169 -7.00 19.99 -2.34
C ASP A 169 -6.00 21.02 -2.89
N TYR A 170 -4.70 20.75 -2.79
CA TYR A 170 -3.65 21.60 -3.34
C TYR A 170 -3.83 21.82 -4.86
N ALA A 171 -4.14 20.75 -5.60
CA ALA A 171 -4.39 20.88 -7.03
C ALA A 171 -5.62 21.75 -7.32
N ILE A 172 -6.70 21.60 -6.55
CA ILE A 172 -7.89 22.46 -6.66
C ILE A 172 -7.54 23.92 -6.36
N GLU A 173 -6.81 24.20 -5.28
CA GLU A 173 -6.37 25.55 -4.89
C GLU A 173 -5.48 26.22 -5.95
N LYS A 174 -4.69 25.42 -6.68
CA LYS A 174 -3.92 25.88 -7.85
C LYS A 174 -4.76 26.12 -9.10
N GLY A 175 -6.07 25.88 -9.05
CA GLY A 175 -7.00 26.04 -10.16
C GLY A 175 -6.92 24.93 -11.20
N GLU A 176 -6.29 23.78 -10.83
CA GLU A 176 -6.20 22.63 -11.73
C GLU A 176 -7.58 22.06 -12.03
N LYS A 177 -7.76 21.68 -13.29
CA LYS A 177 -8.99 21.05 -13.77
C LYS A 177 -8.68 19.62 -14.23
N ASN A 178 -9.71 18.80 -14.43
CA ASN A 178 -9.55 17.41 -14.85
C ASN A 178 -8.49 16.70 -14.00
N ILE A 179 -8.71 16.67 -12.67
CA ILE A 179 -7.76 16.04 -11.74
C ILE A 179 -7.99 14.53 -11.73
N PHE A 180 -6.96 13.77 -12.09
CA PHE A 180 -6.91 12.32 -12.03
C PHE A 180 -6.00 11.87 -10.89
N LEU A 181 -6.36 10.75 -10.25
CA LEU A 181 -5.51 10.14 -9.22
C LEU A 181 -5.00 8.80 -9.75
N TRP A 182 -3.69 8.64 -9.72
CA TRP A 182 -3.03 7.39 -10.06
C TRP A 182 -2.34 6.82 -8.82
N GLY A 183 -2.43 5.51 -8.61
CA GLY A 183 -1.72 4.86 -7.53
C GLY A 183 -1.35 3.42 -7.85
N SER A 184 -0.18 3.00 -7.35
CA SER A 184 0.30 1.62 -7.48
C SER A 184 0.34 0.95 -6.11
N SER A 185 -0.11 -0.31 -6.03
CA SER A 185 -0.09 -1.15 -4.83
C SER A 185 -0.75 -0.42 -3.63
N MET A 186 0.01 -0.09 -2.59
CA MET A 186 -0.50 0.70 -1.46
C MET A 186 -1.09 2.04 -1.94
N GLY A 187 -0.45 2.74 -2.89
CA GLY A 187 -0.96 4.00 -3.44
C GLY A 187 -2.36 3.85 -4.04
N ALA A 188 -2.63 2.76 -4.75
CA ALA A 188 -3.95 2.47 -5.31
C ALA A 188 -5.01 2.23 -4.22
N VAL A 189 -4.65 1.52 -3.14
CA VAL A 189 -5.53 1.33 -1.98
C VAL A 189 -5.84 2.66 -1.30
N VAL A 190 -4.82 3.49 -1.12
CA VAL A 190 -4.94 4.80 -0.46
C VAL A 190 -5.81 5.76 -1.26
N VAL A 191 -5.69 5.75 -2.60
CA VAL A 191 -6.57 6.53 -3.49
C VAL A 191 -8.03 6.11 -3.29
N ALA A 192 -8.35 4.82 -3.36
CA ALA A 192 -9.71 4.33 -3.15
C ALA A 192 -10.23 4.68 -1.75
N LYS A 193 -9.38 4.56 -0.72
CA LYS A 193 -9.71 4.92 0.66
C LYS A 193 -9.94 6.42 0.83
N ALA A 194 -9.14 7.28 0.19
CA ALA A 194 -9.32 8.72 0.29
C ALA A 194 -10.64 9.18 -0.33
N ILE A 195 -11.08 8.54 -1.41
CA ILE A 195 -12.41 8.79 -1.99
C ILE A 195 -13.51 8.42 -0.99
N ASP A 196 -13.38 7.29 -0.31
CA ASP A 196 -14.34 6.86 0.72
C ASP A 196 -14.34 7.79 1.95
N ASP A 197 -13.14 8.12 2.48
CA ASP A 197 -12.98 8.92 3.70
C ASP A 197 -13.40 10.39 3.53
N TYR A 198 -13.17 10.98 2.34
CA TYR A 198 -13.27 12.42 2.11
C TYR A 198 -14.21 12.80 0.97
N GLU A 199 -14.92 11.83 0.38
CA GLU A 199 -15.87 12.04 -0.73
C GLU A 199 -15.25 12.81 -1.91
N LEU A 200 -13.97 12.53 -2.23
CA LEU A 200 -13.25 13.18 -3.32
C LEU A 200 -13.94 12.89 -4.65
N LYS A 201 -13.90 13.88 -5.56
CA LYS A 201 -14.55 13.82 -6.89
C LYS A 201 -13.54 14.03 -8.02
N PRO A 202 -12.54 13.14 -8.16
CA PRO A 202 -11.61 13.23 -9.28
C PRO A 202 -12.32 12.97 -10.61
N SER A 203 -11.74 13.46 -11.72
CA SER A 203 -12.23 13.18 -13.08
C SER A 203 -12.13 11.70 -13.43
N GLY A 204 -11.21 10.97 -12.79
CA GLY A 204 -11.08 9.54 -12.88
C GLY A 204 -9.91 9.04 -12.02
N VAL A 205 -9.86 7.73 -11.83
CA VAL A 205 -8.76 7.09 -11.08
C VAL A 205 -8.15 5.94 -11.86
N MET A 206 -6.82 5.80 -11.76
CA MET A 206 -6.06 4.68 -12.30
C MET A 206 -5.45 3.91 -11.13
N LEU A 207 -5.85 2.65 -10.96
CA LEU A 207 -5.49 1.81 -9.82
C LEU A 207 -4.68 0.61 -10.29
N GLU A 208 -3.39 0.58 -9.99
CA GLU A 208 -2.52 -0.53 -10.35
C GLU A 208 -2.29 -1.46 -9.17
N MET A 209 -2.70 -2.72 -9.32
CA MET A 209 -2.48 -3.82 -8.37
C MET A 209 -2.79 -3.47 -6.90
N PRO A 210 -3.98 -2.88 -6.59
CA PRO A 210 -4.37 -2.64 -5.21
C PRO A 210 -4.54 -3.96 -4.46
N PHE A 211 -3.94 -4.11 -3.28
CA PHE A 211 -4.17 -5.29 -2.45
C PHE A 211 -5.59 -5.31 -1.86
N GLY A 212 -6.12 -6.51 -1.58
CA GLY A 212 -7.51 -6.69 -1.14
C GLY A 212 -7.80 -6.17 0.27
N SER A 213 -6.85 -6.37 1.20
CA SER A 213 -6.96 -5.96 2.60
C SER A 213 -5.59 -5.90 3.27
N LEU A 214 -5.49 -5.24 4.44
CA LEU A 214 -4.27 -5.29 5.24
C LEU A 214 -3.88 -6.74 5.58
N GLN A 215 -4.84 -7.57 5.92
CA GLN A 215 -4.59 -8.97 6.24
C GLN A 215 -4.04 -9.74 5.04
N SER A 216 -4.61 -9.58 3.83
CA SER A 216 -4.12 -10.26 2.63
C SER A 216 -2.75 -9.74 2.18
N HIS A 217 -2.48 -8.43 2.35
CA HIS A 217 -1.14 -7.87 2.15
C HIS A 217 -0.10 -8.53 3.06
N LEU A 218 -0.42 -8.73 4.34
CA LEU A 218 0.48 -9.42 5.28
C LEU A 218 0.65 -10.90 4.96
N GLN A 219 -0.41 -11.57 4.47
CA GLN A 219 -0.31 -12.94 3.95
C GLN A 219 0.61 -13.01 2.72
N ALA A 220 0.50 -12.04 1.79
CA ALA A 220 1.38 -11.95 0.63
C ALA A 220 2.86 -11.79 1.04
N ARG A 221 3.13 -10.96 2.05
CA ARG A 221 4.50 -10.84 2.61
C ARG A 221 4.99 -12.16 3.18
N ALA A 222 4.14 -12.93 3.85
CA ALA A 222 4.49 -14.25 4.35
C ALA A 222 4.81 -15.24 3.21
N ARG A 223 4.02 -15.24 2.13
CA ARG A 223 4.33 -16.03 0.91
C ARG A 223 5.67 -15.66 0.30
N ALA A 224 5.98 -14.37 0.24
CA ALA A 224 7.26 -13.87 -0.30
C ALA A 224 8.49 -14.29 0.51
N LEU A 225 8.33 -14.74 1.77
CA LEU A 225 9.44 -15.33 2.55
C LEU A 225 9.90 -16.68 1.99
N GLY A 226 9.11 -17.32 1.12
CA GLY A 226 9.48 -18.54 0.41
C GLY A 226 9.54 -19.82 1.27
N PHE A 227 9.03 -19.79 2.50
CA PHE A 227 9.00 -20.99 3.35
C PHE A 227 7.80 -21.87 3.01
N GLN A 228 8.04 -23.06 2.46
CA GLN A 228 6.98 -24.04 2.24
C GLN A 228 6.30 -24.38 3.58
N GLY A 229 4.95 -24.35 3.58
CA GLY A 229 4.16 -24.66 4.76
C GLY A 229 4.09 -23.56 5.82
N PHE A 230 4.63 -22.35 5.55
CA PHE A 230 4.46 -21.24 6.48
C PHE A 230 2.97 -20.84 6.59
N PRO A 231 2.43 -20.70 7.82
CA PRO A 231 1.01 -20.46 8.03
C PRO A 231 0.65 -18.99 7.75
N GLU A 232 0.48 -18.64 6.47
CA GLU A 232 0.18 -17.27 6.01
C GLU A 232 -1.04 -16.66 6.69
N LYS A 233 -2.14 -17.44 6.81
CA LYS A 233 -3.41 -16.95 7.37
C LYS A 233 -3.30 -16.61 8.85
N PRO A 234 -2.80 -17.47 9.75
CA PRO A 234 -2.52 -17.11 11.14
C PRO A 234 -1.55 -15.93 11.25
N PHE A 235 -0.47 -15.91 10.48
CA PHE A 235 0.48 -14.79 10.48
C PHE A 235 -0.22 -13.47 10.14
N GLY A 236 -0.93 -13.40 9.02
CA GLY A 236 -1.67 -12.21 8.61
C GLY A 236 -2.69 -11.77 9.67
N PHE A 237 -3.37 -12.72 10.32
CA PHE A 237 -4.34 -12.43 11.38
C PHE A 237 -3.66 -11.78 12.61
N PHE A 238 -2.64 -12.43 13.19
CA PHE A 238 -2.00 -11.93 14.40
C PHE A 238 -1.26 -10.62 14.18
N VAL A 239 -0.56 -10.46 13.05
CA VAL A 239 0.13 -9.20 12.74
C VAL A 239 -0.89 -8.07 12.51
N THR A 240 -2.01 -8.32 11.82
CA THR A 240 -3.10 -7.33 11.66
C THR A 240 -3.67 -6.90 13.01
N TRP A 241 -3.89 -7.87 13.92
CA TRP A 241 -4.36 -7.61 15.28
C TRP A 241 -3.41 -6.69 16.04
N TRP A 242 -2.12 -7.04 16.08
CA TRP A 242 -1.10 -6.27 16.79
C TRP A 242 -0.89 -4.88 16.19
N MET A 243 -0.89 -4.75 14.86
CA MET A 243 -0.89 -3.43 14.22
C MET A 243 -2.08 -2.57 14.67
N GLY A 244 -3.26 -3.17 14.79
CA GLY A 244 -4.44 -2.50 15.30
C GLY A 244 -4.26 -1.98 16.72
N ILE A 245 -3.73 -2.80 17.62
CA ILE A 245 -3.44 -2.43 19.01
C ILE A 245 -2.37 -1.31 19.07
N GLU A 246 -1.25 -1.49 18.39
CA GLU A 246 -0.12 -0.55 18.45
C GLU A 246 -0.43 0.82 17.83
N LYS A 247 -1.26 0.86 16.80
CA LYS A 247 -1.56 2.08 16.06
C LYS A 247 -2.94 2.67 16.34
N GLY A 248 -3.76 1.99 17.13
CA GLY A 248 -5.09 2.47 17.53
C GLY A 248 -6.10 2.47 16.38
N PHE A 249 -6.15 1.40 15.57
CA PHE A 249 -7.15 1.24 14.52
C PHE A 249 -7.64 -0.22 14.41
N ASN A 250 -8.74 -0.44 13.71
CA ASN A 250 -9.18 -1.80 13.36
C ASN A 250 -8.64 -2.21 11.98
N GLY A 251 -7.50 -2.94 11.96
CA GLY A 251 -6.85 -3.37 10.73
C GLY A 251 -7.69 -4.31 9.87
N PHE A 252 -8.63 -5.05 10.45
CA PHE A 252 -9.52 -5.95 9.71
C PHE A 252 -10.57 -5.20 8.88
N LYS A 253 -10.86 -3.94 9.21
CA LYS A 253 -11.72 -3.07 8.41
C LYS A 253 -11.00 -2.42 7.22
N HIS A 254 -9.67 -2.51 7.17
CA HIS A 254 -8.90 -1.98 6.03
C HIS A 254 -9.01 -2.95 4.84
N GLN A 255 -10.07 -2.78 4.06
CA GLN A 255 -10.42 -3.63 2.91
C GLN A 255 -10.73 -2.76 1.69
N THR A 256 -9.95 -2.92 0.64
CA THR A 256 -10.07 -2.11 -0.58
C THR A 256 -11.41 -2.30 -1.27
N SER A 257 -11.98 -3.51 -1.22
CA SER A 257 -13.32 -3.76 -1.77
C SER A 257 -14.46 -3.01 -1.06
N LEU A 258 -14.26 -2.56 0.19
CA LEU A 258 -15.22 -1.71 0.88
C LEU A 258 -15.13 -0.26 0.37
N TYR A 259 -13.91 0.25 0.20
CA TYR A 259 -13.66 1.59 -0.35
C TYR A 259 -14.12 1.70 -1.80
N ALA A 260 -13.89 0.65 -2.59
CA ALA A 260 -14.33 0.56 -3.99
C ALA A 260 -15.84 0.84 -4.17
N LYS A 261 -16.68 0.49 -3.19
CA LYS A 261 -18.12 0.76 -3.20
C LYS A 261 -18.48 2.25 -3.19
N LYS A 262 -17.52 3.13 -2.89
CA LYS A 262 -17.70 4.59 -2.89
C LYS A 262 -17.03 5.27 -4.08
N VAL A 263 -16.27 4.51 -4.89
CA VAL A 263 -15.63 5.04 -6.09
C VAL A 263 -16.66 5.11 -7.22
N ASN A 264 -17.23 6.31 -7.42
CA ASN A 264 -18.26 6.59 -8.42
C ASN A 264 -17.71 7.28 -9.69
N CYS A 265 -16.46 7.78 -9.66
CA CYS A 265 -15.79 8.34 -10.83
C CYS A 265 -15.34 7.22 -11.79
N PRO A 266 -14.96 7.56 -13.05
CA PRO A 266 -14.34 6.61 -13.98
C PRO A 266 -13.12 5.89 -13.38
N VAL A 267 -12.97 4.59 -13.67
CA VAL A 267 -11.89 3.76 -13.12
C VAL A 267 -11.19 2.96 -14.22
N LEU A 268 -9.87 3.13 -14.32
CA LEU A 268 -9.00 2.19 -14.99
C LEU A 268 -8.26 1.36 -13.93
N MET A 269 -8.61 0.09 -13.80
CA MET A 269 -7.91 -0.84 -12.92
C MET A 269 -6.96 -1.71 -13.74
N GLN A 270 -5.73 -1.91 -13.28
CA GLN A 270 -4.69 -2.65 -14.00
C GLN A 270 -4.06 -3.70 -13.10
N TRP A 271 -3.78 -4.89 -13.65
CA TRP A 271 -3.25 -6.02 -12.88
C TRP A 271 -2.35 -6.92 -13.73
N GLY A 272 -1.28 -7.43 -13.12
CA GLY A 272 -0.36 -8.39 -13.71
C GLY A 272 -0.83 -9.84 -13.49
N ALA A 273 -0.95 -10.64 -14.57
CA ALA A 273 -1.47 -12.00 -14.47
C ALA A 273 -0.54 -12.95 -13.70
N LEU A 274 0.75 -12.62 -13.59
CA LEU A 274 1.74 -13.36 -12.82
C LEU A 274 1.93 -12.80 -11.40
N ASP A 275 1.09 -11.86 -10.98
CA ASP A 275 1.15 -11.29 -9.64
C ASP A 275 0.73 -12.33 -8.59
N ASN A 276 1.71 -12.82 -7.83
CA ASN A 276 1.51 -13.73 -6.71
C ASN A 276 1.44 -12.99 -5.36
N TYR A 277 1.57 -11.65 -5.37
CA TYR A 277 1.42 -10.79 -4.22
C TYR A 277 -0.03 -10.33 -4.07
N VAL A 278 -0.61 -9.74 -5.13
CA VAL A 278 -2.03 -9.41 -5.24
C VAL A 278 -2.71 -10.45 -6.12
N LEU A 279 -3.47 -11.34 -5.51
CA LEU A 279 -4.08 -12.46 -6.21
C LEU A 279 -5.26 -12.02 -7.09
N LYS A 280 -5.52 -12.76 -8.17
CA LYS A 280 -6.66 -12.52 -9.06
C LYS A 280 -7.99 -12.41 -8.32
N SER A 281 -8.21 -13.24 -7.32
CA SER A 281 -9.44 -13.22 -6.52
C SER A 281 -9.63 -11.91 -5.73
N GLU A 282 -8.54 -11.25 -5.32
CA GLU A 282 -8.58 -9.94 -4.68
C GLU A 282 -8.91 -8.85 -5.70
N THR A 283 -8.23 -8.89 -6.85
CA THR A 283 -8.46 -7.99 -8.00
C THR A 283 -9.91 -8.07 -8.46
N ASP A 284 -10.45 -9.27 -8.68
CA ASP A 284 -11.84 -9.47 -9.08
C ASP A 284 -12.82 -8.94 -8.03
N LYS A 285 -12.56 -9.18 -6.74
CA LYS A 285 -13.40 -8.69 -5.64
C LYS A 285 -13.43 -7.16 -5.57
N ILE A 286 -12.28 -6.51 -5.76
CA ILE A 286 -12.19 -5.05 -5.79
C ILE A 286 -12.92 -4.51 -7.00
N TYR A 287 -12.61 -5.02 -8.21
CA TYR A 287 -13.20 -4.56 -9.46
C TYR A 287 -14.72 -4.69 -9.47
N ASN A 288 -15.24 -5.84 -9.02
CA ASN A 288 -16.67 -6.06 -8.91
C ASN A 288 -17.32 -5.13 -7.86
N GLY A 289 -16.57 -4.74 -6.82
CA GLY A 289 -17.02 -3.82 -5.79
C GLY A 289 -17.06 -2.35 -6.19
N ILE A 290 -16.39 -1.94 -7.29
CA ILE A 290 -16.38 -0.55 -7.76
C ILE A 290 -17.79 -0.12 -8.15
N ALA A 291 -18.27 0.98 -7.55
CA ALA A 291 -19.62 1.50 -7.77
C ALA A 291 -19.80 2.12 -9.15
N SER A 292 -18.74 2.70 -9.70
CA SER A 292 -18.79 3.30 -11.05
C SER A 292 -19.15 2.25 -12.11
N THR A 293 -20.05 2.63 -13.03
CA THR A 293 -20.35 1.86 -14.24
C THR A 293 -19.31 2.09 -15.35
N ASN A 294 -18.63 3.25 -15.34
CA ASN A 294 -17.51 3.55 -16.23
C ASN A 294 -16.22 3.00 -15.62
N LYS A 295 -16.01 1.69 -15.76
CA LYS A 295 -14.83 1.00 -15.24
C LYS A 295 -14.29 -0.03 -16.23
N LYS A 296 -12.96 -0.15 -16.28
CA LYS A 296 -12.24 -1.13 -17.10
C LYS A 296 -11.18 -1.82 -16.28
N LEU A 297 -11.05 -3.15 -16.42
CA LEU A 297 -9.92 -3.93 -15.93
C LEU A 297 -9.02 -4.29 -17.11
N VAL A 298 -7.74 -3.95 -17.00
CA VAL A 298 -6.69 -4.34 -17.96
C VAL A 298 -5.74 -5.33 -17.31
N VAL A 299 -5.55 -6.47 -17.95
CA VAL A 299 -4.68 -7.55 -17.48
C VAL A 299 -3.40 -7.57 -18.30
N TYR A 300 -2.24 -7.62 -17.66
CA TYR A 300 -0.91 -7.73 -18.28
C TYR A 300 -0.41 -9.16 -18.11
N ASP A 301 -0.42 -9.94 -19.18
CA ASP A 301 -0.23 -11.39 -19.13
C ASP A 301 1.15 -11.84 -18.64
N ARG A 302 2.17 -10.98 -18.79
CA ARG A 302 3.57 -11.25 -18.43
C ARG A 302 4.06 -10.49 -17.20
N ALA A 303 3.23 -9.64 -16.61
CA ALA A 303 3.61 -8.85 -15.45
C ALA A 303 3.33 -9.59 -14.14
N GLY A 304 4.26 -9.47 -13.20
CA GLY A 304 4.08 -9.77 -11.78
C GLY A 304 3.64 -8.53 -10.99
N HIS A 305 4.07 -8.43 -9.71
CA HIS A 305 3.87 -7.24 -8.87
C HIS A 305 4.99 -6.22 -9.10
N GLU A 306 4.98 -5.56 -10.26
CA GLU A 306 6.02 -4.65 -10.75
C GLU A 306 5.41 -3.49 -11.53
N SER A 307 6.21 -2.54 -12.03
CA SER A 307 5.70 -1.47 -12.91
C SER A 307 5.13 -2.05 -14.20
N LEU A 308 3.84 -1.87 -14.41
CA LEU A 308 3.14 -2.32 -15.61
C LEU A 308 3.57 -1.52 -16.84
N LEU A 309 3.94 -0.26 -16.65
CA LEU A 309 4.52 0.58 -17.70
C LEU A 309 5.84 -0.01 -18.21
N LEU A 310 6.74 -0.42 -17.31
CA LEU A 310 8.02 -1.02 -17.71
C LEU A 310 7.86 -2.41 -18.32
N ASN A 311 6.82 -3.15 -17.94
CA ASN A 311 6.53 -4.48 -18.47
C ASN A 311 5.97 -4.44 -19.90
N ASP A 312 5.00 -3.56 -20.17
CA ASP A 312 4.40 -3.37 -21.50
C ASP A 312 4.09 -1.87 -21.74
N PRO A 313 5.10 -1.08 -22.14
CA PRO A 313 4.97 0.36 -22.33
C PRO A 313 3.91 0.76 -23.35
N VAL A 314 3.79 -0.01 -24.43
CA VAL A 314 2.84 0.27 -25.51
C VAL A 314 1.40 0.11 -25.04
N LYS A 315 1.10 -1.01 -24.43
CA LYS A 315 -0.24 -1.30 -23.89
C LYS A 315 -0.60 -0.31 -22.78
N TRP A 316 0.32 -0.04 -21.87
CA TRP A 316 0.09 0.88 -20.76
C TRP A 316 -0.25 2.29 -21.28
N ARG A 317 0.54 2.83 -22.21
CA ARG A 317 0.32 4.15 -22.80
C ARG A 317 -1.01 4.24 -23.52
N ILE A 318 -1.36 3.25 -24.34
CA ILE A 318 -2.63 3.22 -25.07
C ILE A 318 -3.82 3.23 -24.11
N GLU A 319 -3.77 2.43 -23.05
CA GLU A 319 -4.88 2.34 -22.09
C GLU A 319 -4.97 3.60 -21.23
N ALA A 320 -3.84 4.16 -20.79
CA ALA A 320 -3.79 5.42 -20.05
C ALA A 320 -4.31 6.59 -20.89
N GLU A 321 -3.84 6.74 -22.13
CA GLU A 321 -4.27 7.81 -23.02
C GLU A 321 -5.77 7.72 -23.33
N ARG A 322 -6.27 6.53 -23.66
CA ARG A 322 -7.69 6.29 -23.92
C ARG A 322 -8.55 6.67 -22.72
N PHE A 323 -8.14 6.24 -21.53
CA PHE A 323 -8.85 6.53 -20.30
C PHE A 323 -8.87 8.01 -19.97
N LEU A 324 -7.72 8.67 -20.00
CA LEU A 324 -7.58 10.09 -19.69
C LEU A 324 -8.36 10.94 -20.71
N SER A 325 -8.23 10.67 -22.02
CA SER A 325 -8.90 11.42 -23.08
C SER A 325 -10.41 11.30 -23.02
N ALA A 326 -10.94 10.14 -22.69
CA ALA A 326 -12.39 9.92 -22.58
C ALA A 326 -13.01 10.62 -21.35
N ASN A 327 -12.21 10.99 -20.34
CA ASN A 327 -12.69 11.54 -19.08
C ASN A 327 -12.16 12.96 -18.78
N SER A 328 -11.36 13.56 -19.66
CA SER A 328 -11.03 14.99 -19.64
C SER A 328 -12.18 15.80 -20.28
N LYS A 329 -12.64 16.84 -19.58
CA LYS A 329 -13.73 17.72 -20.03
C LYS A 329 -13.20 19.00 -20.67
#